data_cbd9b3229e6927d3562c8b3d879297b0
#
_entry.id   cbd9b3229e6927d3562c8b3d879297b0
#
_cell.length_a   1.000
_cell.length_b   1.000
_cell.length_c   1.000
_cell.angle_alpha   90.00
_cell.angle_beta   90.00
_cell.angle_gamma   90.00
#
_symmetry.space_group_name_H-M   'P 1'
#
loop_
_entity.id
_entity.type
_entity.pdbx_description
1 polymer ?
#
loop_
_entity_poly.entity_id
_entity_poly.type
_entity_poly.pdbx_seq_one_letter_code
_entity_poly.pdbx_strand_id
1 'polypeptide(L)'
;MASSVALAGCSDDPTPVSDDTATATEDTQPDQSGSESPSSESPASSETPSEPAPSEPAASGTTVPVYFAGDGPGGRAMLFREFQRVEGEPLTETARLVAGGQPVDPDYRTLWPGVEIASVQATDGLLLVGIPGDGFTDRPDGMSRRDARLAVQQLVRSLQGVQQERVPVQVQREGGAPLFGLPTDAPFEAAGTLRTLNHVNITSPAEGDTVTGDTVTVTGVANSFEASGPCRLLVDGQEVALEPYQTDGWLADRLFPFEVQLSTEGVSGEVVVQCETDDPSGGAEGHGPAVDTKTITVQ
;
A
#
# COMPACT_ATOMS: atom_id res chain seq x y z
N MET A 1 34.59 48.18 -13.35
CA MET A 1 34.37 48.20 -14.80
C MET A 1 33.14 47.38 -15.06
N ALA A 2 32.09 48.06 -15.44
CA ALA A 2 30.78 47.49 -15.74
C ALA A 2 30.74 46.99 -17.18
N SER A 3 30.08 45.91 -17.45
CA SER A 3 29.56 45.63 -18.78
C SER A 3 28.25 44.84 -18.65
N SER A 4 27.19 45.55 -18.82
CA SER A 4 25.83 45.08 -19.05
C SER A 4 25.69 44.65 -20.51
N VAL A 5 25.10 43.48 -20.75
CA VAL A 5 24.54 43.15 -22.07
C VAL A 5 23.08 42.74 -21.85
N ALA A 6 22.19 43.58 -22.35
CA ALA A 6 20.79 43.32 -22.55
C ALA A 6 20.59 42.72 -23.95
N LEU A 7 19.77 41.69 -24.08
CA LEU A 7 19.19 41.25 -25.33
C LEU A 7 17.69 41.06 -25.15
N ALA A 8 16.98 41.83 -25.96
CA ALA A 8 15.55 41.93 -26.07
C ALA A 8 14.98 40.82 -26.97
N GLY A 9 13.81 40.30 -26.62
CA GLY A 9 12.59 40.17 -27.37
C GLY A 9 12.53 39.20 -28.53
N CYS A 10 11.51 38.32 -28.45
CA CYS A 10 10.47 38.24 -29.48
C CYS A 10 9.33 37.34 -28.94
N SER A 11 8.21 37.98 -28.82
CA SER A 11 6.89 37.33 -28.68
C SER A 11 6.50 36.76 -30.04
N ASP A 12 5.98 35.54 -30.05
CA ASP A 12 5.09 35.10 -31.11
C ASP A 12 3.94 34.32 -30.44
N ASP A 13 2.78 34.95 -30.48
CA ASP A 13 1.46 34.40 -30.24
C ASP A 13 0.98 33.66 -31.50
N PRO A 14 0.35 32.52 -31.42
CA PRO A 14 -0.62 32.14 -32.43
C PRO A 14 -2.03 32.15 -31.87
N THR A 15 -2.84 32.97 -32.48
CA THR A 15 -4.29 33.10 -32.45
C THR A 15 -5.05 31.78 -32.69
N PRO A 16 -6.28 31.70 -32.13
CA PRO A 16 -7.16 30.55 -32.31
C PRO A 16 -7.92 30.63 -33.64
N VAL A 17 -8.10 29.46 -34.25
CA VAL A 17 -9.02 29.31 -35.40
C VAL A 17 -10.27 28.54 -34.91
N SER A 18 -11.38 29.28 -34.88
CA SER A 18 -12.74 28.71 -34.89
C SER A 18 -13.12 28.47 -36.35
N ASP A 19 -13.93 27.46 -36.58
CA ASP A 19 -15.17 27.43 -37.43
C ASP A 19 -15.58 25.99 -37.65
N ASP A 20 -16.72 25.65 -37.19
CA ASP A 20 -18.10 25.73 -37.74
C ASP A 20 -18.40 24.53 -38.67
N THR A 21 -19.37 23.77 -38.47
CA THR A 21 -20.78 23.91 -38.72
C THR A 21 -21.49 22.54 -38.69
N ALA A 22 -22.59 22.53 -38.03
CA ALA A 22 -23.60 21.48 -37.92
C ALA A 22 -24.09 20.94 -39.29
N THR A 23 -24.59 19.71 -39.30
CA THR A 23 -25.89 19.42 -39.94
C THR A 23 -26.50 18.15 -39.37
N ALA A 24 -27.67 18.31 -38.79
CA ALA A 24 -28.63 17.27 -38.45
C ALA A 24 -29.32 16.72 -39.72
N THR A 25 -29.67 15.45 -39.72
CA THR A 25 -30.86 15.01 -40.42
C THR A 25 -31.49 13.83 -39.69
N GLU A 26 -32.76 14.03 -39.45
CA GLU A 26 -33.78 13.16 -38.87
C GLU A 26 -34.14 11.95 -39.76
N ASP A 27 -34.72 11.00 -39.04
CA ASP A 27 -35.98 10.32 -39.41
C ASP A 27 -35.86 9.00 -40.16
N THR A 28 -36.38 7.93 -39.63
CA THR A 28 -37.60 7.27 -39.95
C THR A 28 -37.67 5.87 -39.36
N GLN A 29 -38.60 5.66 -38.42
CA GLN A 29 -39.24 4.38 -38.18
C GLN A 29 -40.42 4.22 -39.15
N PRO A 30 -40.81 3.03 -39.63
CA PRO A 30 -41.96 2.35 -39.07
C PRO A 30 -41.84 0.81 -39.03
N ASP A 31 -42.33 0.23 -37.95
CA ASP A 31 -43.62 -0.42 -37.74
C ASP A 31 -43.92 -1.76 -38.44
N GLN A 32 -44.35 -2.66 -37.56
CA GLN A 32 -45.35 -3.72 -37.67
C GLN A 32 -45.00 -5.13 -38.21
N SER A 33 -45.27 -6.00 -37.35
CA SER A 33 -46.35 -7.01 -37.34
C SER A 33 -45.99 -8.46 -37.61
N GLY A 34 -46.26 -9.27 -36.63
CA GLY A 34 -47.22 -10.38 -36.82
C GLY A 34 -46.68 -11.79 -36.86
N SER A 35 -47.19 -12.54 -35.94
CA SER A 35 -47.76 -13.87 -36.06
C SER A 35 -46.95 -15.10 -35.60
N GLU A 36 -47.46 -15.57 -34.49
CA GLU A 36 -47.95 -16.94 -34.20
C GLU A 36 -46.96 -18.10 -34.07
N SER A 37 -47.12 -18.67 -32.88
CA SER A 37 -46.71 -20.01 -32.42
C SER A 37 -47.18 -21.16 -33.31
N PRO A 38 -46.59 -22.35 -33.22
CA PRO A 38 -47.18 -23.25 -32.25
C PRO A 38 -46.19 -24.07 -31.36
N SER A 39 -46.77 -24.43 -30.23
CA SER A 39 -46.38 -25.43 -29.25
C SER A 39 -45.72 -26.70 -29.80
N SER A 40 -44.70 -27.16 -29.05
CA SER A 40 -44.47 -28.60 -28.85
C SER A 40 -43.99 -28.82 -27.42
N GLU A 41 -44.81 -29.55 -26.68
CA GLU A 41 -44.57 -30.07 -25.35
C GLU A 41 -43.50 -31.15 -25.34
N SER A 42 -42.79 -31.22 -24.24
CA SER A 42 -42.39 -32.43 -23.47
C SER A 42 -40.91 -32.68 -23.35
N PRO A 43 -40.48 -33.37 -22.30
CA PRO A 43 -41.03 -33.50 -20.94
C PRO A 43 -40.08 -32.99 -19.84
N ALA A 44 -40.68 -32.78 -18.68
CA ALA A 44 -40.02 -32.44 -17.42
C ALA A 44 -38.98 -33.47 -17.01
N SER A 45 -37.71 -33.03 -16.97
CA SER A 45 -36.71 -33.64 -16.11
C SER A 45 -36.76 -32.93 -14.74
N SER A 46 -37.19 -33.68 -13.77
CA SER A 46 -37.17 -33.26 -12.37
C SER A 46 -35.69 -33.11 -11.90
N GLU A 47 -35.19 -31.89 -11.99
CA GLU A 47 -33.97 -31.55 -11.27
C GLU A 47 -34.36 -31.30 -9.83
N THR A 48 -33.88 -32.20 -8.97
CA THR A 48 -33.87 -32.03 -7.52
C THR A 48 -33.10 -30.76 -7.22
N PRO A 49 -33.67 -29.80 -6.45
CA PRO A 49 -32.91 -28.62 -6.05
C PRO A 49 -31.75 -29.10 -5.18
N SER A 50 -30.51 -28.91 -5.67
CA SER A 50 -29.32 -29.03 -4.82
C SER A 50 -29.43 -27.99 -3.73
N GLU A 51 -29.54 -28.44 -2.52
CA GLU A 51 -29.46 -27.62 -1.30
C GLU A 51 -28.13 -26.82 -1.37
N PRO A 52 -28.16 -25.48 -1.25
CA PRO A 52 -26.93 -24.71 -1.24
C PRO A 52 -26.09 -25.16 -0.06
N ALA A 53 -24.84 -25.53 -0.33
CA ALA A 53 -23.87 -25.82 0.71
C ALA A 53 -23.85 -24.66 1.71
N PRO A 54 -23.74 -24.96 3.03
CA PRO A 54 -23.67 -23.91 4.04
C PRO A 54 -22.47 -23.00 3.71
N SER A 55 -22.75 -21.73 3.40
CA SER A 55 -21.74 -20.71 3.27
C SER A 55 -20.99 -20.64 4.59
N GLU A 56 -19.69 -20.85 4.57
CA GLU A 56 -18.86 -20.58 5.75
C GLU A 56 -19.16 -19.15 6.23
N PRO A 57 -19.31 -18.93 7.55
CA PRO A 57 -19.56 -17.59 8.05
C PRO A 57 -18.42 -16.68 7.61
N ALA A 58 -18.74 -15.64 6.87
CA ALA A 58 -17.77 -14.63 6.48
C ALA A 58 -17.06 -14.15 7.76
N ALA A 59 -15.74 -14.29 7.80
CA ALA A 59 -14.95 -13.89 8.95
C ALA A 59 -15.28 -12.43 9.30
N SER A 60 -15.78 -12.21 10.51
CA SER A 60 -16.13 -10.88 11.01
C SER A 60 -14.85 -10.05 11.14
N GLY A 61 -14.94 -8.73 10.86
CA GLY A 61 -13.83 -7.80 11.02
C GLY A 61 -13.54 -6.97 9.76
N THR A 62 -12.78 -5.91 9.97
CA THR A 62 -12.36 -4.96 8.93
C THR A 62 -10.89 -5.17 8.60
N THR A 63 -10.53 -5.24 7.32
CA THR A 63 -9.13 -5.26 6.89
C THR A 63 -8.57 -3.84 6.91
N VAL A 64 -7.47 -3.65 7.61
CA VAL A 64 -6.81 -2.35 7.80
C VAL A 64 -5.36 -2.40 7.37
N PRO A 65 -4.83 -1.31 6.77
CA PRO A 65 -3.40 -1.19 6.51
C PRO A 65 -2.65 -0.88 7.81
N VAL A 66 -1.61 -1.63 8.09
CA VAL A 66 -0.71 -1.40 9.22
C VAL A 66 0.71 -1.24 8.69
N TYR A 67 1.41 -0.23 9.18
CA TYR A 67 2.81 -0.01 8.80
C TYR A 67 3.73 -0.51 9.91
N PHE A 68 4.63 -1.40 9.56
CA PHE A 68 5.68 -1.93 10.43
C PHE A 68 7.06 -1.56 9.93
N ALA A 69 8.05 -1.61 10.80
CA ALA A 69 9.43 -1.40 10.41
C ALA A 69 10.05 -2.69 9.90
N GLY A 70 10.83 -2.61 8.85
CA GLY A 70 11.68 -3.65 8.32
C GLY A 70 13.03 -3.04 7.93
N ASP A 71 13.94 -3.87 7.44
CA ASP A 71 15.26 -3.44 7.01
C ASP A 71 15.22 -3.00 5.54
N GLY A 72 15.37 -1.71 5.32
CA GLY A 72 15.53 -1.12 4.00
C GLY A 72 17.02 -1.05 3.57
N PRO A 73 17.33 -0.30 2.51
CA PRO A 73 18.68 -0.20 1.96
C PRO A 73 19.73 0.09 3.04
N GLY A 74 20.80 -0.72 3.04
CA GLY A 74 21.90 -0.62 4.02
C GLY A 74 21.52 -0.99 5.45
N GLY A 75 20.47 -1.78 5.67
CA GLY A 75 19.98 -2.15 7.00
C GLY A 75 19.32 -1.00 7.76
N ARG A 76 18.95 0.05 7.06
CA ARG A 76 18.26 1.19 7.65
C ARG A 76 16.79 0.85 7.86
N ALA A 77 16.27 1.02 9.08
CA ALA A 77 14.84 0.81 9.33
C ALA A 77 13.98 1.73 8.45
N MET A 78 13.05 1.13 7.70
CA MET A 78 12.05 1.77 6.86
C MET A 78 10.68 1.16 7.19
N LEU A 79 9.60 1.79 6.75
CA LEU A 79 8.25 1.26 6.97
C LEU A 79 7.78 0.48 5.74
N PHE A 80 7.17 -0.65 6.03
CA PHE A 80 6.50 -1.54 5.10
C PHE A 80 5.03 -1.63 5.47
N ARG A 81 4.16 -1.85 4.52
CA ARG A 81 2.72 -1.96 4.73
C ARG A 81 2.29 -3.39 4.58
N GLU A 82 1.56 -3.89 5.56
CA GLU A 82 0.77 -5.11 5.43
C GLU A 82 -0.70 -4.83 5.74
N PHE A 83 -1.56 -5.78 5.45
CA PHE A 83 -2.98 -5.69 5.75
C PHE A 83 -3.34 -6.74 6.80
N GLN A 84 -3.93 -6.27 7.90
CA GLN A 84 -4.41 -7.15 8.96
C GLN A 84 -5.91 -6.98 9.17
N ARG A 85 -6.55 -8.04 9.64
CA ARG A 85 -7.96 -8.01 10.00
C ARG A 85 -8.10 -7.65 11.47
N VAL A 86 -8.96 -6.67 11.76
CA VAL A 86 -9.27 -6.24 13.12
C VAL A 86 -10.76 -6.38 13.41
N GLU A 87 -11.10 -6.68 14.65
CA GLU A 87 -12.47 -6.68 15.16
C GLU A 87 -12.63 -5.44 16.06
N GLY A 88 -13.81 -4.81 16.00
CA GLY A 88 -14.08 -3.59 16.79
C GLY A 88 -13.89 -2.32 15.99
N GLU A 89 -13.42 -1.25 16.65
CA GLU A 89 -13.28 0.08 16.06
C GLU A 89 -11.96 0.18 15.28
N PRO A 90 -11.99 0.31 13.93
CA PRO A 90 -10.79 0.11 13.09
C PRO A 90 -9.61 1.03 13.42
N LEU A 91 -9.86 2.31 13.72
CA LEU A 91 -8.79 3.25 14.05
C LEU A 91 -8.09 2.87 15.36
N THR A 92 -8.87 2.54 16.39
CA THR A 92 -8.33 2.18 17.70
C THR A 92 -7.57 0.85 17.66
N GLU A 93 -8.13 -0.16 16.99
CA GLU A 93 -7.48 -1.46 16.86
C GLU A 93 -6.20 -1.37 16.01
N THR A 94 -6.20 -0.56 14.95
CA THR A 94 -4.98 -0.30 14.16
C THR A 94 -3.90 0.36 14.99
N ALA A 95 -4.25 1.35 15.82
CA ALA A 95 -3.27 1.97 16.73
C ALA A 95 -2.71 0.97 17.75
N ARG A 96 -3.53 0.04 18.25
CA ARG A 96 -3.10 -1.05 19.15
C ARG A 96 -2.16 -2.03 18.45
N LEU A 97 -2.44 -2.40 17.20
CA LEU A 97 -1.54 -3.22 16.39
C LEU A 97 -0.18 -2.55 16.21
N VAL A 98 -0.15 -1.25 15.92
CA VAL A 98 1.11 -0.49 15.84
C VAL A 98 1.84 -0.51 17.17
N ALA A 99 1.12 -0.28 18.28
CA ALA A 99 1.73 -0.06 19.59
C ALA A 99 2.27 -1.33 20.26
N GLY A 100 1.77 -2.51 19.91
CA GLY A 100 2.18 -3.75 20.58
C GLY A 100 1.77 -5.03 19.84
N GLY A 101 1.26 -4.90 18.59
CA GLY A 101 0.88 -6.06 17.78
C GLY A 101 2.08 -6.77 17.16
N GLN A 102 1.78 -7.91 16.57
CA GLN A 102 2.76 -8.68 15.81
C GLN A 102 2.47 -8.51 14.32
N PRO A 103 3.48 -8.20 13.50
CA PRO A 103 3.34 -8.31 12.05
C PRO A 103 3.10 -9.77 11.65
N VAL A 104 2.44 -9.98 10.51
CA VAL A 104 2.28 -11.31 9.90
C VAL A 104 3.60 -11.71 9.25
N ASP A 105 4.22 -10.76 8.57
CA ASP A 105 5.52 -10.94 7.92
C ASP A 105 6.65 -10.96 8.95
N PRO A 106 7.44 -12.05 9.04
CA PRO A 106 8.53 -12.18 10.02
C PRO A 106 9.68 -11.19 9.80
N ASP A 107 9.81 -10.60 8.61
CA ASP A 107 10.82 -9.60 8.29
C ASP A 107 10.49 -8.22 8.88
N TYR A 108 9.27 -8.07 9.41
CA TYR A 108 8.80 -6.82 9.98
C TYR A 108 8.77 -6.84 11.51
N ARG A 109 8.71 -5.66 12.10
CA ARG A 109 8.62 -5.46 13.54
C ARG A 109 7.94 -4.14 13.89
N THR A 110 7.32 -4.06 15.06
CA THR A 110 6.97 -2.76 15.61
C THR A 110 8.19 -2.10 16.26
N LEU A 111 8.29 -0.78 16.15
CA LEU A 111 9.28 0.02 16.92
C LEU A 111 8.70 0.48 18.26
N TRP A 112 7.44 0.18 18.52
CA TRP A 112 6.79 0.56 19.77
C TRP A 112 7.09 -0.46 20.87
N PRO A 113 7.34 0.00 22.09
CA PRO A 113 7.71 -0.89 23.21
C PRO A 113 6.50 -1.48 23.96
N GLY A 114 5.34 -1.62 23.31
CA GLY A 114 4.12 -2.10 23.99
C GLY A 114 3.41 -1.01 24.78
N VAL A 115 3.12 0.12 24.12
CA VAL A 115 2.39 1.25 24.72
C VAL A 115 0.88 0.99 24.68
N GLU A 116 0.18 1.24 25.79
CA GLU A 116 -1.28 1.15 25.81
C GLU A 116 -1.91 2.28 24.98
N ILE A 117 -2.85 1.92 24.10
CA ILE A 117 -3.70 2.85 23.37
C ILE A 117 -5.13 2.75 23.94
N ALA A 118 -5.62 3.82 24.55
CA ALA A 118 -6.96 3.86 25.11
C ALA A 118 -8.02 4.00 24.01
N SER A 119 -7.84 4.96 23.11
CA SER A 119 -8.79 5.24 22.03
C SER A 119 -8.15 6.04 20.90
N VAL A 120 -8.76 5.95 19.71
CA VAL A 120 -8.52 6.87 18.60
C VAL A 120 -9.84 7.48 18.18
N GLN A 121 -9.90 8.80 18.02
CA GLN A 121 -11.10 9.52 17.61
C GLN A 121 -10.79 10.38 16.39
N ALA A 122 -11.60 10.25 15.35
CA ALA A 122 -11.57 11.15 14.21
C ALA A 122 -12.42 12.39 14.53
N THR A 123 -11.83 13.56 14.36
CA THR A 123 -12.49 14.87 14.47
C THR A 123 -12.25 15.63 13.18
N ASP A 124 -12.84 16.80 13.00
CA ASP A 124 -12.67 17.61 11.79
C ASP A 124 -11.18 17.92 11.54
N GLY A 125 -10.60 17.23 10.57
CA GLY A 125 -9.22 17.44 10.13
C GLY A 125 -8.12 16.95 11.10
N LEU A 126 -8.43 16.07 12.08
CA LEU A 126 -7.48 15.62 13.09
C LEU A 126 -7.83 14.22 13.61
N LEU A 127 -6.83 13.39 13.87
CA LEU A 127 -6.98 12.12 14.59
C LEU A 127 -6.42 12.28 16.01
N LEU A 128 -7.25 12.08 17.02
CA LEU A 128 -6.87 12.17 18.43
C LEU A 128 -6.55 10.77 18.96
N VAL A 129 -5.31 10.55 19.44
CA VAL A 129 -4.87 9.28 20.00
C VAL A 129 -4.64 9.44 21.49
N GLY A 130 -5.46 8.79 22.30
CA GLY A 130 -5.34 8.77 23.75
C GLY A 130 -4.33 7.72 24.22
N ILE A 131 -3.24 8.15 24.84
CA ILE A 131 -2.22 7.29 25.44
C ILE A 131 -2.20 7.58 26.95
N PRO A 132 -2.69 6.65 27.80
CA PRO A 132 -2.81 6.88 29.23
C PRO A 132 -1.42 6.92 29.90
N GLY A 133 -1.36 7.66 30.99
CA GLY A 133 -0.18 7.80 31.80
C GLY A 133 0.96 8.58 31.14
N ASP A 134 2.09 8.59 31.83
CA ASP A 134 3.34 9.30 31.45
C ASP A 134 4.49 8.34 31.09
N GLY A 135 4.25 7.03 31.01
CA GLY A 135 5.25 6.05 30.59
C GLY A 135 5.84 6.38 29.22
N PHE A 136 7.08 6.00 28.96
CA PHE A 136 7.76 6.28 27.69
C PHE A 136 7.89 7.78 27.33
N THR A 137 7.93 8.64 28.33
CA THR A 137 8.26 10.07 28.15
C THR A 137 9.62 10.23 27.52
N ASP A 138 10.60 9.47 28.00
CA ASP A 138 11.92 9.35 27.38
C ASP A 138 11.95 8.19 26.39
N ARG A 139 12.96 8.20 25.51
CA ARG A 139 13.19 7.09 24.61
C ARG A 139 13.62 5.83 25.37
N PRO A 140 13.05 4.65 25.05
CA PRO A 140 13.55 3.38 25.55
C PRO A 140 15.04 3.19 25.24
N ASP A 141 15.73 2.43 26.07
CA ASP A 141 17.11 2.05 25.85
C ASP A 141 17.28 1.38 24.49
N GLY A 142 18.29 1.78 23.74
CA GLY A 142 18.57 1.29 22.40
C GLY A 142 17.76 1.97 21.28
N MET A 143 16.69 2.69 21.57
CA MET A 143 15.94 3.43 20.57
C MET A 143 16.67 4.72 20.17
N SER A 144 17.09 4.84 18.93
CA SER A 144 17.65 6.08 18.40
C SER A 144 16.58 7.18 18.28
N ARG A 145 17.01 8.45 18.17
CA ARG A 145 16.07 9.55 17.90
C ARG A 145 15.38 9.40 16.54
N ARG A 146 16.03 8.74 15.59
CA ARG A 146 15.47 8.44 14.29
C ARG A 146 14.35 7.38 14.41
N ASP A 147 14.61 6.32 15.16
CA ASP A 147 13.64 5.24 15.37
C ASP A 147 12.43 5.74 16.15
N ALA A 148 12.59 6.63 17.12
CA ALA A 148 11.50 7.29 17.82
C ALA A 148 10.58 8.06 16.83
N ARG A 149 11.17 8.80 15.89
CA ARG A 149 10.39 9.50 14.85
C ARG A 149 9.73 8.51 13.90
N LEU A 150 10.42 7.43 13.53
CA LEU A 150 9.87 6.40 12.66
C LEU A 150 8.73 5.64 13.35
N ALA A 151 8.84 5.37 14.66
CA ALA A 151 7.77 4.79 15.47
C ALA A 151 6.50 5.64 15.42
N VAL A 152 6.63 6.96 15.57
CA VAL A 152 5.48 7.86 15.40
C VAL A 152 4.94 7.81 13.97
N GLN A 153 5.80 7.69 12.95
CA GLN A 153 5.34 7.56 11.56
C GLN A 153 4.63 6.22 11.29
N GLN A 154 4.95 5.14 12.01
CA GLN A 154 4.14 3.90 11.97
C GLN A 154 2.67 4.22 12.32
N LEU A 155 2.45 4.92 13.43
CA LEU A 155 1.10 5.29 13.87
C LEU A 155 0.43 6.23 12.87
N VAL A 156 1.09 7.32 12.48
CA VAL A 156 0.52 8.32 11.56
C VAL A 156 0.11 7.67 10.24
N ARG A 157 0.99 6.86 9.63
CA ARG A 157 0.73 6.21 8.35
C ARG A 157 -0.39 5.18 8.42
N SER A 158 -0.42 4.37 9.49
CA SER A 158 -1.45 3.36 9.68
C SER A 158 -2.83 4.01 9.87
N LEU A 159 -2.95 5.01 10.71
CA LEU A 159 -4.20 5.70 10.95
C LEU A 159 -4.71 6.47 9.72
N GLN A 160 -3.81 7.15 9.01
CA GLN A 160 -4.14 7.79 7.73
C GLN A 160 -4.58 6.78 6.66
N GLY A 161 -3.99 5.59 6.67
CA GLY A 161 -4.39 4.49 5.79
C GLY A 161 -5.80 3.98 6.07
N VAL A 162 -6.19 3.87 7.34
CA VAL A 162 -7.57 3.52 7.74
C VAL A 162 -8.54 4.63 7.37
N GLN A 163 -8.18 5.88 7.65
CA GLN A 163 -9.01 7.06 7.38
C GLN A 163 -9.11 7.37 5.88
N GLN A 164 -8.15 6.87 5.08
CA GLN A 164 -7.98 7.19 3.64
C GLN A 164 -7.81 8.70 3.37
N GLU A 165 -7.33 9.43 4.38
CA GLU A 165 -7.11 10.86 4.32
C GLU A 165 -5.81 11.24 5.04
N ARG A 166 -5.08 12.24 4.50
CA ARG A 166 -3.86 12.76 5.10
C ARG A 166 -4.17 13.81 6.16
N VAL A 167 -4.74 13.38 7.28
CA VAL A 167 -4.98 14.23 8.44
C VAL A 167 -3.87 14.06 9.47
N PRO A 168 -3.48 15.10 10.21
CA PRO A 168 -2.49 15.00 11.28
C PRO A 168 -3.01 14.18 12.47
N VAL A 169 -2.07 13.67 13.26
CA VAL A 169 -2.34 12.84 14.44
C VAL A 169 -1.88 13.57 15.69
N GLN A 170 -2.82 13.92 16.57
CA GLN A 170 -2.54 14.50 17.88
C GLN A 170 -2.52 13.41 18.94
N VAL A 171 -1.35 13.20 19.54
CA VAL A 171 -1.22 12.34 20.71
C VAL A 171 -1.62 13.11 21.96
N GLN A 172 -2.58 12.57 22.70
CA GLN A 172 -3.06 13.11 23.97
C GLN A 172 -2.49 12.28 25.12
N ARG A 173 -1.73 12.91 25.99
CA ARG A 173 -1.10 12.30 27.15
C ARG A 173 -1.34 13.11 28.40
N GLU A 174 -1.24 12.46 29.55
CA GLU A 174 -1.38 13.11 30.85
C GLU A 174 -0.34 14.24 31.00
N GLY A 175 -0.79 15.43 31.37
CA GLY A 175 0.06 16.60 31.52
C GLY A 175 0.81 17.04 30.25
N GLY A 176 0.44 16.55 29.06
CA GLY A 176 1.15 16.85 27.82
C GLY A 176 2.55 16.22 27.75
N ALA A 177 2.77 15.09 28.43
CA ALA A 177 4.06 14.43 28.49
C ALA A 177 4.57 14.07 27.09
N PRO A 178 5.87 14.20 26.80
CA PRO A 178 6.47 13.76 25.54
C PRO A 178 6.28 12.25 25.29
N LEU A 179 6.33 11.82 24.06
CA LEU A 179 6.33 10.42 23.66
C LEU A 179 7.67 10.06 23.00
N PHE A 180 8.41 9.12 23.59
CA PHE A 180 9.77 8.75 23.14
C PHE A 180 10.75 9.95 23.02
N GLY A 181 10.63 10.92 23.92
CA GLY A 181 11.39 12.16 23.89
C GLY A 181 11.00 13.13 22.77
N LEU A 182 9.83 12.94 22.16
CA LEU A 182 9.26 13.84 21.14
C LEU A 182 8.11 14.65 21.78
N PRO A 183 8.09 15.98 21.61
CA PRO A 183 7.00 16.80 22.11
C PRO A 183 5.65 16.38 21.51
N THR A 184 4.58 16.45 22.29
CA THR A 184 3.21 16.12 21.89
C THR A 184 2.26 17.33 21.92
N ASP A 185 2.80 18.52 22.06
CA ASP A 185 2.07 19.80 22.08
C ASP A 185 1.54 20.24 20.70
N ALA A 186 2.06 19.64 19.63
CA ALA A 186 1.58 19.82 18.27
C ALA A 186 1.27 18.47 17.60
N PRO A 187 0.32 18.45 16.65
CA PRO A 187 0.03 17.23 15.89
C PRO A 187 1.24 16.75 15.07
N PHE A 188 1.32 15.44 14.88
CA PHE A 188 2.31 14.81 14.01
C PHE A 188 1.77 14.71 12.59
N GLU A 189 2.50 15.27 11.65
CA GLU A 189 2.25 15.15 10.22
C GLU A 189 2.93 13.90 9.63
N ALA A 190 2.40 13.40 8.51
CA ALA A 190 3.12 12.40 7.73
C ALA A 190 4.41 13.00 7.16
N ALA A 191 5.53 12.42 7.49
CA ALA A 191 6.82 12.79 6.89
C ALA A 191 6.87 12.37 5.41
N GLY A 192 7.86 12.89 4.67
CA GLY A 192 8.06 12.52 3.27
C GLY A 192 8.06 11.00 3.05
N THR A 193 7.39 10.58 1.98
CA THR A 193 7.17 9.15 1.68
C THR A 193 8.49 8.42 1.53
N LEU A 194 9.37 8.90 0.67
CA LEU A 194 10.66 8.26 0.40
C LEU A 194 11.67 8.35 1.56
N ARG A 195 11.36 9.12 2.60
CA ARG A 195 12.16 9.17 3.83
C ARG A 195 11.77 8.11 4.84
N THR A 196 10.52 7.61 4.77
CA THR A 196 9.92 6.77 5.79
C THR A 196 9.49 5.40 5.30
N LEU A 197 8.98 5.30 4.07
CA LEU A 197 8.55 4.03 3.50
C LEU A 197 9.68 3.37 2.71
N ASN A 198 9.76 2.06 2.76
CA ASN A 198 10.60 1.31 1.83
C ASN A 198 10.14 1.59 0.39
N HIS A 199 11.08 1.66 -0.53
CA HIS A 199 10.80 2.14 -1.88
C HIS A 199 10.15 1.10 -2.79
N VAL A 200 10.04 -0.14 -2.34
CA VAL A 200 9.18 -1.19 -2.91
C VAL A 200 8.42 -1.86 -1.78
N ASN A 201 7.16 -2.20 -2.01
CA ASN A 201 6.33 -2.88 -1.02
C ASN A 201 5.30 -3.74 -1.71
N ILE A 202 5.39 -5.06 -1.53
CA ILE A 202 4.45 -6.04 -2.06
C ILE A 202 3.16 -5.95 -1.25
N THR A 203 2.04 -5.86 -1.96
CA THR A 203 0.70 -5.81 -1.37
C THR A 203 0.01 -7.18 -1.45
N SER A 204 0.20 -7.87 -2.57
CA SER A 204 -0.29 -9.22 -2.82
C SER A 204 0.75 -9.96 -3.66
N PRO A 205 0.97 -11.25 -3.41
CA PRO A 205 0.38 -12.06 -2.33
C PRO A 205 0.79 -11.55 -0.95
N ALA A 206 -0.01 -11.87 0.08
CA ALA A 206 0.36 -11.63 1.47
C ALA A 206 1.32 -12.73 1.97
N GLU A 207 2.01 -12.45 3.06
CA GLU A 207 2.83 -13.45 3.74
C GLU A 207 1.98 -14.65 4.16
N GLY A 208 2.44 -15.86 3.81
CA GLY A 208 1.77 -17.12 4.12
C GLY A 208 0.63 -17.51 3.16
N ASP A 209 0.35 -16.72 2.13
CA ASP A 209 -0.71 -17.03 1.15
C ASP A 209 -0.45 -18.35 0.42
N THR A 210 -1.53 -19.03 0.03
CA THR A 210 -1.48 -20.18 -0.87
C THR A 210 -1.98 -19.77 -2.26
N VAL A 211 -1.14 -20.03 -3.25
CA VAL A 211 -1.41 -19.73 -4.67
C VAL A 211 -1.57 -21.04 -5.44
N THR A 212 -2.57 -21.07 -6.33
CA THR A 212 -2.85 -22.21 -7.21
C THR A 212 -2.79 -21.78 -8.65
N GLY A 213 -2.32 -22.66 -9.54
CA GLY A 213 -2.21 -22.42 -10.99
C GLY A 213 -0.78 -22.12 -11.42
N ASP A 214 -0.62 -21.80 -12.71
CA ASP A 214 0.68 -21.69 -13.37
C ASP A 214 1.29 -20.28 -13.30
N THR A 215 0.63 -19.35 -12.63
CA THR A 215 1.10 -17.97 -12.43
C THR A 215 0.69 -17.40 -11.08
N VAL A 216 1.52 -16.56 -10.51
CA VAL A 216 1.18 -15.69 -9.39
C VAL A 216 1.17 -14.23 -9.85
N THR A 217 0.07 -13.51 -9.56
CA THR A 217 0.00 -12.07 -9.78
C THR A 217 0.54 -11.36 -8.55
N VAL A 218 1.61 -10.61 -8.74
CA VAL A 218 2.22 -9.78 -7.69
C VAL A 218 1.79 -8.34 -7.89
N THR A 219 1.16 -7.77 -6.88
CA THR A 219 0.80 -6.34 -6.87
C THR A 219 1.52 -5.64 -5.74
N GLY A 220 1.85 -4.38 -5.95
CA GLY A 220 2.54 -3.60 -4.94
C GLY A 220 2.61 -2.13 -5.28
N VAL A 221 3.47 -1.44 -4.56
CA VAL A 221 3.80 -0.04 -4.82
C VAL A 221 5.31 0.14 -4.79
N ALA A 222 5.85 0.94 -5.71
CA ALA A 222 7.29 1.22 -5.77
C ALA A 222 7.58 2.66 -6.20
N ASN A 223 8.79 3.11 -5.88
CA ASN A 223 9.44 4.25 -6.49
C ASN A 223 10.87 3.82 -6.84
N SER A 224 11.04 3.42 -8.08
CA SER A 224 12.27 2.85 -8.61
C SER A 224 12.79 3.70 -9.75
N PHE A 225 14.10 3.66 -9.98
CA PHE A 225 14.72 4.36 -11.11
C PHE A 225 14.08 3.90 -12.44
N GLU A 226 13.84 4.83 -13.34
CA GLU A 226 13.15 4.61 -14.62
C GLU A 226 11.79 3.88 -14.51
N ALA A 227 11.12 4.00 -13.35
CA ALA A 227 9.80 3.42 -13.10
C ALA A 227 9.76 1.89 -13.24
N SER A 228 10.86 1.18 -13.04
CA SER A 228 10.99 -0.26 -13.25
C SER A 228 11.83 -0.91 -12.17
N GLY A 229 11.63 -2.21 -11.95
CA GLY A 229 12.47 -3.04 -11.10
C GLY A 229 12.13 -4.52 -11.26
N PRO A 230 12.98 -5.44 -10.82
CA PRO A 230 12.74 -6.86 -10.94
C PRO A 230 11.82 -7.37 -9.83
N CYS A 231 10.92 -8.30 -10.19
CA CYS A 231 10.28 -9.22 -9.27
C CYS A 231 10.67 -10.65 -9.65
N ARG A 232 10.94 -11.48 -8.66
CA ARG A 232 11.40 -12.86 -8.87
C ARG A 232 10.73 -13.84 -7.92
N LEU A 233 10.71 -15.12 -8.31
CA LEU A 233 10.41 -16.24 -7.43
C LEU A 233 11.70 -16.95 -7.08
N LEU A 234 11.87 -17.27 -5.80
CA LEU A 234 13.03 -18.00 -5.28
C LEU A 234 12.55 -19.30 -4.62
N VAL A 235 13.15 -20.42 -5.00
CA VAL A 235 13.00 -21.72 -4.33
C VAL A 235 14.36 -22.09 -3.73
N ASP A 236 14.41 -22.29 -2.42
CA ASP A 236 15.68 -22.56 -1.71
C ASP A 236 16.76 -21.51 -2.02
N GLY A 237 16.36 -20.23 -2.21
CA GLY A 237 17.23 -19.12 -2.55
C GLY A 237 17.71 -19.09 -4.02
N GLN A 238 17.19 -19.97 -4.88
CA GLN A 238 17.50 -20.00 -6.32
C GLN A 238 16.38 -19.37 -7.13
N GLU A 239 16.71 -18.45 -8.03
CA GLU A 239 15.76 -17.82 -8.94
C GLU A 239 15.19 -18.84 -9.93
N VAL A 240 13.86 -18.98 -9.92
CA VAL A 240 13.12 -19.86 -10.83
C VAL A 240 12.24 -19.09 -11.82
N ALA A 241 11.88 -17.85 -11.50
CA ALA A 241 11.19 -16.92 -12.41
C ALA A 241 11.65 -15.50 -12.13
N LEU A 242 11.69 -14.67 -13.18
CA LEU A 242 12.05 -13.25 -13.12
C LEU A 242 11.26 -12.49 -14.16
N GLU A 243 10.56 -11.44 -13.73
CA GLU A 243 9.86 -10.48 -14.60
C GLU A 243 10.04 -9.07 -14.07
N PRO A 244 10.20 -8.07 -14.94
CA PRO A 244 10.24 -6.68 -14.51
C PRO A 244 8.82 -6.15 -14.26
N TYR A 245 8.61 -5.45 -13.15
CA TYR A 245 7.43 -4.62 -12.97
C TYR A 245 7.65 -3.23 -13.59
N GLN A 246 6.54 -2.55 -13.89
CA GLN A 246 6.51 -1.17 -14.36
C GLN A 246 5.55 -0.36 -13.49
N THR A 247 5.90 0.92 -13.27
CA THR A 247 5.04 1.89 -12.59
C THR A 247 4.78 3.09 -13.48
N ASP A 248 3.72 3.87 -13.19
CA ASP A 248 3.35 5.08 -13.97
C ASP A 248 4.30 6.27 -13.75
N GLY A 249 5.29 6.15 -12.88
CA GLY A 249 6.23 7.22 -12.61
C GLY A 249 7.19 6.93 -11.45
N TRP A 250 8.16 7.84 -11.23
CA TRP A 250 9.20 7.68 -10.21
C TRP A 250 9.78 9.00 -9.64
N LEU A 251 9.52 10.15 -10.26
CA LEU A 251 10.12 11.43 -9.88
C LEU A 251 9.35 12.21 -8.79
N ALA A 252 8.46 11.58 -8.04
CA ALA A 252 7.67 12.24 -6.99
C ALA A 252 7.90 11.59 -5.61
N ASP A 253 7.66 12.34 -4.53
CA ASP A 253 7.73 11.82 -3.15
C ASP A 253 6.50 10.96 -2.82
N ARG A 254 6.32 9.89 -3.59
CA ARG A 254 5.28 8.87 -3.41
C ARG A 254 5.71 7.53 -4.00
N LEU A 255 5.03 6.47 -3.61
CA LEU A 255 5.10 5.17 -4.27
C LEU A 255 3.98 5.06 -5.30
N PHE A 256 4.27 4.41 -6.41
CA PHE A 256 3.36 4.20 -7.54
C PHE A 256 2.96 2.72 -7.61
N PRO A 257 1.70 2.40 -7.94
CA PRO A 257 1.26 1.01 -8.05
C PRO A 257 1.97 0.29 -9.19
N PHE A 258 2.19 -1.00 -8.99
CA PHE A 258 2.63 -1.94 -10.02
C PHE A 258 1.87 -3.25 -9.94
N GLU A 259 1.84 -3.97 -11.05
CA GLU A 259 1.37 -5.35 -11.17
C GLU A 259 2.30 -6.10 -12.11
N VAL A 260 2.65 -7.34 -11.74
CA VAL A 260 3.47 -8.23 -12.56
C VAL A 260 3.02 -9.67 -12.35
N GLN A 261 3.16 -10.51 -13.38
CA GLN A 261 2.84 -11.93 -13.30
C GLN A 261 4.13 -12.73 -13.39
N LEU A 262 4.34 -13.63 -12.42
CA LEU A 262 5.46 -14.54 -12.38
C LEU A 262 4.97 -15.97 -12.65
N SER A 263 5.68 -16.72 -13.48
CA SER A 263 5.35 -18.11 -13.75
C SER A 263 5.65 -18.98 -12.54
N THR A 264 4.68 -19.83 -12.17
CA THR A 264 4.81 -20.88 -11.16
C THR A 264 4.83 -22.28 -11.81
N GLU A 265 4.96 -22.36 -13.15
CA GLU A 265 4.96 -23.63 -13.88
C GLU A 265 6.10 -24.54 -13.38
N GLY A 266 5.73 -25.73 -12.92
CA GLY A 266 6.69 -26.69 -12.37
C GLY A 266 7.22 -26.36 -10.96
N VAL A 267 6.68 -25.34 -10.32
CA VAL A 267 7.01 -24.94 -8.94
C VAL A 267 5.94 -25.45 -7.99
N SER A 268 6.33 -25.96 -6.82
CA SER A 268 5.41 -26.36 -5.75
C SER A 268 6.07 -26.26 -4.39
N GLY A 269 5.27 -26.05 -3.35
CA GLY A 269 5.75 -25.89 -1.98
C GLY A 269 6.03 -24.43 -1.63
N GLU A 270 6.91 -24.21 -0.66
CA GLU A 270 7.26 -22.88 -0.17
C GLU A 270 8.16 -22.16 -1.17
N VAL A 271 7.81 -20.93 -1.52
CA VAL A 271 8.57 -20.05 -2.40
C VAL A 271 8.59 -18.63 -1.85
N VAL A 272 9.64 -17.89 -2.18
CA VAL A 272 9.76 -16.47 -1.82
C VAL A 272 9.52 -15.62 -3.07
N VAL A 273 8.53 -14.75 -3.00
CA VAL A 273 8.34 -13.64 -3.94
C VAL A 273 9.24 -12.51 -3.47
N GLN A 274 10.12 -12.01 -4.31
CA GLN A 274 11.01 -10.89 -4.01
C GLN A 274 10.91 -9.83 -5.09
N CYS A 275 10.58 -8.58 -4.71
CA CYS A 275 10.63 -7.43 -5.60
C CYS A 275 11.66 -6.43 -5.11
N GLU A 276 12.36 -5.78 -6.04
CA GLU A 276 13.42 -4.82 -5.75
C GLU A 276 13.23 -3.54 -6.56
N THR A 277 13.79 -2.45 -6.05
CA THR A 277 14.01 -1.28 -6.91
C THR A 277 15.21 -1.51 -7.81
N ASP A 278 15.23 -0.87 -8.99
CA ASP A 278 16.43 -0.85 -9.80
C ASP A 278 17.57 -0.10 -9.09
N ASP A 279 18.77 -0.62 -9.23
CA ASP A 279 20.01 0.00 -8.78
C ASP A 279 21.00 0.08 -9.94
N PRO A 280 20.96 1.17 -10.74
CA PRO A 280 21.81 1.32 -11.89
C PRO A 280 23.32 1.37 -11.56
N SER A 281 23.66 1.58 -10.30
CA SER A 281 25.04 1.58 -9.83
C SER A 281 25.59 0.17 -9.54
N GLY A 282 24.72 -0.85 -9.51
CA GLY A 282 25.08 -2.22 -9.10
C GLY A 282 25.68 -2.28 -7.70
N GLY A 283 25.19 -1.44 -6.78
CA GLY A 283 25.68 -1.34 -5.41
C GLY A 283 26.92 -0.43 -5.24
N ALA A 284 27.42 0.19 -6.29
CA ALA A 284 28.61 1.04 -6.22
C ALA A 284 28.31 2.42 -5.62
N GLU A 285 27.08 2.90 -5.76
CA GLU A 285 26.61 4.15 -5.18
C GLU A 285 25.45 3.89 -4.22
N GLY A 286 25.63 4.21 -2.95
CA GLY A 286 24.55 4.08 -1.95
C GLY A 286 24.59 2.76 -1.19
N HIS A 287 23.41 2.28 -0.80
CA HIS A 287 23.22 1.12 0.08
C HIS A 287 22.58 -0.09 -0.60
N GLY A 288 22.56 -0.13 -1.94
CA GLY A 288 21.88 -1.13 -2.74
C GLY A 288 20.37 -0.85 -2.90
N PRO A 289 19.66 -1.75 -3.62
CA PRO A 289 18.24 -1.62 -3.89
C PRO A 289 17.41 -1.70 -2.61
N ALA A 290 16.22 -1.14 -2.64
CA ALA A 290 15.19 -1.49 -1.68
C ALA A 290 14.61 -2.85 -2.08
N VAL A 291 14.36 -3.70 -1.11
CA VAL A 291 13.84 -5.06 -1.31
C VAL A 291 12.62 -5.26 -0.43
N ASP A 292 11.65 -5.99 -0.93
CA ASP A 292 10.55 -6.56 -0.16
C ASP A 292 10.30 -8.01 -0.57
N THR A 293 9.96 -8.85 0.40
CA THR A 293 9.79 -10.30 0.21
C THR A 293 8.46 -10.76 0.79
N LYS A 294 7.90 -11.83 0.22
CA LYS A 294 6.77 -12.57 0.79
C LYS A 294 6.99 -14.06 0.58
N THR A 295 6.87 -14.83 1.66
CA THR A 295 6.89 -16.30 1.58
C THR A 295 5.47 -16.78 1.34
N ILE A 296 5.28 -17.58 0.31
CA ILE A 296 3.99 -18.16 -0.09
C ILE A 296 4.10 -19.66 -0.33
N THR A 297 2.96 -20.33 -0.43
CA THR A 297 2.89 -21.76 -0.82
C THR A 297 2.26 -21.88 -2.20
N VAL A 298 2.93 -22.53 -3.14
CA VAL A 298 2.40 -22.89 -4.48
C VAL A 298 1.90 -24.33 -4.47
N GLN A 299 0.66 -24.56 -5.00
CA GLN A 299 -0.02 -25.87 -5.05
C GLN A 299 -0.44 -26.23 -6.49
#